data_527f2605dbfadb5f83585ac2a47b0fa0
#
_entry.id   527f2605dbfadb5f83585ac2a47b0fa0
#
_cell.length_a   1.000
_cell.length_b   1.000
_cell.length_c   1.000
_cell.angle_alpha   90.00
_cell.angle_beta   90.00
_cell.angle_gamma   90.00
#
_symmetry.space_group_name_H-M   'P 1'
#
loop_
_entity.id
_entity.type
_entity.pdbx_description
1 polymer ?
#
loop_
_entity_poly.entity_id
_entity_poly.type
_entity_poly.pdbx_seq_one_letter_code
_entity_poly.pdbx_strand_id
1 'polypeptide(L)'
;MKFIRHMDQKDDIFQKAFSLYQVSFPEKEQRSLDDHIRALADPRFFCETIWEGEQFCGLIFYWELSGFQYIEHLAIEPSLRGSGIGSRCLEEFCKRNQKIVLEIDPPIDDISIRRKAFTSDWAFTTTDIIIFIPPIKRVVRRISC
;
A
#
# COMPACT_ATOMS: atom_id res chain seq x y z
N MET A 1 9.82 4.11 -12.22
CA MET A 1 8.45 4.00 -11.67
C MET A 1 7.95 5.39 -11.31
N LYS A 2 6.68 5.70 -11.60
CA LYS A 2 6.07 7.01 -11.34
C LYS A 2 4.88 6.83 -10.40
N PHE A 3 4.72 7.74 -9.46
CA PHE A 3 3.58 7.80 -8.54
C PHE A 3 2.83 9.10 -8.79
N ILE A 4 1.52 9.00 -8.98
CA ILE A 4 0.66 10.14 -9.28
C ILE A 4 -0.40 10.23 -8.19
N ARG A 5 -0.42 11.36 -7.46
CA ARG A 5 -1.41 11.62 -6.42
C ARG A 5 -2.73 12.09 -7.04
N HIS A 6 -3.82 11.54 -6.54
CA HIS A 6 -5.19 11.91 -6.91
C HIS A 6 -5.89 12.52 -5.69
N MET A 7 -6.55 13.64 -5.92
CA MET A 7 -7.29 14.39 -4.88
C MET A 7 -8.76 14.58 -5.24
N ASP A 8 -9.16 14.20 -6.44
CA ASP A 8 -10.54 14.34 -6.92
C ASP A 8 -11.10 12.97 -7.31
N GLN A 9 -12.23 12.63 -6.72
CA GLN A 9 -12.99 11.42 -7.03
C GLN A 9 -13.52 11.37 -8.48
N LYS A 10 -13.63 12.51 -9.17
CA LYS A 10 -14.10 12.59 -10.55
C LYS A 10 -13.00 12.27 -11.59
N ASP A 11 -11.77 12.13 -11.13
CA ASP A 11 -10.66 11.71 -11.98
C ASP A 11 -10.87 10.25 -12.43
N ASP A 12 -10.87 10.00 -13.75
CA ASP A 12 -11.05 8.68 -14.33
C ASP A 12 -9.97 7.68 -13.85
N ILE A 13 -8.77 8.18 -13.59
CA ILE A 13 -7.66 7.37 -13.07
C ILE A 13 -7.91 7.02 -11.61
N PHE A 14 -8.46 7.94 -10.82
CA PHE A 14 -8.91 7.63 -9.48
C PHE A 14 -9.97 6.52 -9.49
N GLN A 15 -10.96 6.60 -10.39
CA GLN A 15 -12.00 5.57 -10.52
C GLN A 15 -11.40 4.20 -10.85
N LYS A 16 -10.39 4.16 -11.72
CA LYS A 16 -9.66 2.93 -12.04
C LYS A 16 -8.93 2.38 -10.81
N ALA A 17 -8.23 3.23 -10.06
CA ALA A 17 -7.56 2.84 -8.83
C ALA A 17 -8.56 2.35 -7.77
N PHE A 18 -9.69 3.04 -7.62
CA PHE A 18 -10.73 2.66 -6.67
C PHE A 18 -11.36 1.31 -7.02
N SER A 19 -11.57 1.02 -8.31
CA SER A 19 -12.03 -0.30 -8.76
C SER A 19 -11.03 -1.41 -8.43
N LEU A 20 -9.73 -1.16 -8.63
CA LEU A 20 -8.67 -2.09 -8.22
C LEU A 20 -8.65 -2.30 -6.70
N TYR A 21 -8.85 -1.23 -5.93
CA TYR A 21 -8.95 -1.28 -4.48
C TYR A 21 -10.08 -2.21 -4.04
N GLN A 22 -11.28 -2.03 -4.59
CA GLN A 22 -12.46 -2.83 -4.23
C GLN A 22 -12.27 -4.33 -4.50
N VAL A 23 -11.61 -4.72 -5.60
CA VAL A 23 -11.37 -6.13 -5.91
C VAL A 23 -10.15 -6.73 -5.22
N SER A 24 -9.28 -5.91 -4.66
CA SER A 24 -8.02 -6.35 -4.03
C SER A 24 -8.12 -6.58 -2.54
N PHE A 25 -9.11 -5.99 -1.86
CA PHE A 25 -9.26 -6.07 -0.40
C PHE A 25 -10.66 -6.58 -0.03
N PRO A 26 -10.78 -7.36 1.07
CA PRO A 26 -12.08 -7.77 1.60
C PRO A 26 -12.92 -6.55 2.00
N GLU A 27 -14.24 -6.65 1.87
CA GLU A 27 -15.17 -5.55 2.19
C GLU A 27 -14.97 -4.98 3.60
N LYS A 28 -14.66 -5.84 4.58
CA LYS A 28 -14.38 -5.43 5.97
C LYS A 28 -13.12 -4.55 6.14
N GLU A 29 -12.22 -4.56 5.15
CA GLU A 29 -11.00 -3.76 5.13
C GLU A 29 -11.15 -2.50 4.27
N GLN A 30 -12.27 -2.39 3.56
CA GLN A 30 -12.55 -1.27 2.68
C GLN A 30 -13.24 -0.13 3.42
N ARG A 31 -12.85 1.09 3.08
CA ARG A 31 -13.66 2.27 3.39
C ARG A 31 -14.85 2.33 2.44
N SER A 32 -15.98 2.86 2.94
CA SER A 32 -17.04 3.31 2.06
C SER A 32 -16.51 4.39 1.10
N LEU A 33 -17.17 4.59 -0.03
CA LEU A 33 -16.79 5.66 -0.95
C LEU A 33 -16.82 7.04 -0.27
N ASP A 34 -17.82 7.29 0.57
CA ASP A 34 -17.96 8.55 1.32
C ASP A 34 -16.79 8.77 2.29
N ASP A 35 -16.35 7.71 2.99
CA ASP A 35 -15.21 7.80 3.90
C ASP A 35 -13.90 7.96 3.12
N HIS A 36 -13.82 7.37 1.93
CA HIS A 36 -12.66 7.56 1.06
C HIS A 36 -12.57 9.00 0.54
N ILE A 37 -13.71 9.59 0.16
CA ILE A 37 -13.81 11.00 -0.24
C ILE A 37 -13.40 11.92 0.92
N ARG A 38 -13.83 11.63 2.15
CA ARG A 38 -13.40 12.38 3.33
C ARG A 38 -11.89 12.25 3.55
N ALA A 39 -11.32 11.06 3.35
CA ALA A 39 -9.88 10.86 3.45
C ALA A 39 -9.13 11.69 2.39
N LEU A 40 -9.61 11.75 1.13
CA LEU A 40 -9.01 12.58 0.07
C LEU A 40 -8.95 14.07 0.44
N ALA A 41 -9.86 14.56 1.27
CA ALA A 41 -9.87 15.94 1.74
C ALA A 41 -8.82 16.21 2.84
N ASP A 42 -8.24 15.18 3.47
CA ASP A 42 -7.17 15.34 4.45
C ASP A 42 -5.82 15.46 3.72
N PRO A 43 -5.05 16.55 3.92
CA PRO A 43 -3.77 16.75 3.25
C PRO A 43 -2.73 15.69 3.57
N ARG A 44 -2.89 14.95 4.67
CA ARG A 44 -2.00 13.87 5.10
C ARG A 44 -2.30 12.54 4.43
N PHE A 45 -3.47 12.39 3.79
CA PHE A 45 -3.82 11.19 3.05
C PHE A 45 -3.33 11.28 1.61
N PHE A 46 -2.68 10.23 1.17
CA PHE A 46 -2.17 10.09 -0.18
C PHE A 46 -2.83 8.91 -0.88
N CYS A 47 -3.57 9.21 -1.92
CA CYS A 47 -4.09 8.25 -2.87
C CYS A 47 -3.22 8.35 -4.13
N GLU A 48 -2.26 7.44 -4.28
CA GLU A 48 -1.36 7.44 -5.44
C GLU A 48 -1.57 6.23 -6.34
N THR A 49 -1.52 6.46 -7.64
CA THR A 49 -1.43 5.41 -8.65
C THR A 49 0.02 5.17 -9.04
N ILE A 50 0.33 3.93 -9.39
CA ILE A 50 1.68 3.44 -9.72
C ILE A 50 1.75 3.16 -11.21
N TRP A 51 2.79 3.68 -11.88
CA TRP A 51 2.97 3.60 -13.31
C TRP A 51 4.39 3.18 -13.71
N GLU A 52 4.50 2.36 -14.75
CA GLU A 52 5.73 2.14 -15.51
C GLU A 52 5.53 2.64 -16.96
N GLY A 53 6.20 3.75 -17.32
CA GLY A 53 5.89 4.44 -18.56
C GLY A 53 4.44 4.91 -18.56
N GLU A 54 3.65 4.45 -19.54
CA GLU A 54 2.22 4.73 -19.69
C GLU A 54 1.33 3.59 -19.12
N GLN A 55 1.95 2.54 -18.61
CA GLN A 55 1.23 1.39 -18.05
C GLN A 55 0.83 1.64 -16.60
N PHE A 56 -0.48 1.58 -16.32
CA PHE A 56 -1.00 1.53 -14.96
C PHE A 56 -0.63 0.19 -14.30
N CYS A 57 0.05 0.24 -13.17
CA CYS A 57 0.56 -0.93 -12.47
C CYS A 57 -0.15 -1.23 -11.16
N GLY A 58 -0.76 -0.23 -10.53
CA GLY A 58 -1.42 -0.42 -9.25
C GLY A 58 -1.69 0.87 -8.49
N LEU A 59 -1.94 0.71 -7.20
CA LEU A 59 -2.20 1.80 -6.27
C LEU A 59 -1.41 1.64 -4.97
N ILE A 60 -1.17 2.76 -4.30
CA ILE A 60 -0.71 2.82 -2.92
C ILE A 60 -1.47 3.93 -2.19
N PHE A 61 -2.16 3.58 -1.09
CA PHE A 61 -2.85 4.51 -0.22
C PHE A 61 -2.12 4.56 1.11
N TYR A 62 -1.72 5.75 1.53
CA TYR A 62 -0.97 5.91 2.76
C TYR A 62 -1.24 7.25 3.45
N TRP A 63 -0.90 7.29 4.72
CA TRP A 63 -0.96 8.49 5.55
C TRP A 63 0.45 8.99 5.84
N GLU A 64 0.67 10.28 5.68
CA GLU A 64 1.84 10.96 6.19
C GLU A 64 1.57 11.39 7.63
N LEU A 65 2.24 10.72 8.55
CA LEU A 65 2.10 10.97 9.98
C LEU A 65 3.41 11.54 10.53
N SER A 66 3.35 12.08 11.76
CA SER A 66 4.54 12.69 12.37
C SER A 66 5.69 11.68 12.49
N GLY A 67 6.66 11.79 11.59
CA GLY A 67 7.88 11.00 11.57
C GLY A 67 7.81 9.65 10.85
N PHE A 68 6.69 9.29 10.19
CA PHE A 68 6.59 8.07 9.40
C PHE A 68 5.43 8.12 8.39
N GLN A 69 5.47 7.26 7.38
CA GLN A 69 4.36 6.99 6.46
C GLN A 69 3.70 5.66 6.83
N TYR A 70 2.38 5.70 6.97
CA TYR A 70 1.58 4.52 7.22
C TYR A 70 0.91 4.05 5.94
N ILE A 71 1.40 2.95 5.36
CA ILE A 71 0.78 2.33 4.19
C ILE A 71 -0.43 1.54 4.66
N GLU A 72 -1.59 1.95 4.20
CA GLU A 72 -2.85 1.32 4.52
C GLU A 72 -3.24 0.29 3.46
N HIS A 73 -3.02 0.62 2.18
CA HIS A 73 -3.34 -0.27 1.07
C HIS A 73 -2.27 -0.19 -0.02
N LEU A 74 -1.83 -1.35 -0.48
CA LEU A 74 -0.97 -1.49 -1.66
C LEU A 74 -1.52 -2.63 -2.52
N ALA A 75 -1.88 -2.33 -3.75
CA ALA A 75 -2.37 -3.34 -4.70
C ALA A 75 -1.72 -3.18 -6.07
N ILE A 76 -1.34 -4.32 -6.64
CA ILE A 76 -0.82 -4.42 -8.01
C ILE A 76 -1.91 -4.99 -8.90
N GLU A 77 -2.03 -4.43 -10.10
CA GLU A 77 -2.93 -4.91 -11.16
C GLU A 77 -2.80 -6.44 -11.30
N PRO A 78 -3.90 -7.21 -11.28
CA PRO A 78 -3.85 -8.67 -11.28
C PRO A 78 -2.99 -9.27 -12.40
N SER A 79 -3.06 -8.70 -13.61
CA SER A 79 -2.29 -9.15 -14.77
C SER A 79 -0.76 -8.96 -14.63
N LEU A 80 -0.32 -8.13 -13.69
CA LEU A 80 1.08 -7.79 -13.45
C LEU A 80 1.64 -8.41 -12.17
N ARG A 81 0.85 -9.19 -11.45
CA ARG A 81 1.30 -9.86 -10.23
C ARG A 81 2.33 -10.93 -10.56
N GLY A 82 3.30 -11.12 -9.66
CA GLY A 82 4.40 -12.07 -9.86
C GLY A 82 5.53 -11.57 -10.77
N SER A 83 5.43 -10.36 -11.33
CA SER A 83 6.47 -9.74 -12.19
C SER A 83 7.49 -8.89 -11.41
N GLY A 84 7.43 -8.86 -10.08
CA GLY A 84 8.30 -8.06 -9.24
C GLY A 84 7.94 -6.57 -9.15
N ILE A 85 6.83 -6.13 -9.76
CA ILE A 85 6.39 -4.73 -9.73
C ILE A 85 6.12 -4.26 -8.30
N GLY A 86 5.49 -5.09 -7.47
CA GLY A 86 5.21 -4.75 -6.07
C GLY A 86 6.50 -4.50 -5.28
N SER A 87 7.52 -5.33 -5.47
CA SER A 87 8.82 -5.15 -4.82
C SER A 87 9.49 -3.86 -5.27
N ARG A 88 9.51 -3.58 -6.57
CA ARG A 88 10.07 -2.32 -7.09
C ARG A 88 9.28 -1.09 -6.60
N CYS A 89 7.95 -1.22 -6.46
CA CYS A 89 7.11 -0.17 -5.90
C CYS A 89 7.52 0.18 -4.47
N LEU A 90 7.62 -0.82 -3.60
CA LEU A 90 8.07 -0.61 -2.21
C LEU A 90 9.49 -0.05 -2.15
N GLU A 91 10.39 -0.53 -3.00
CA GLU A 91 11.75 -0.01 -3.09
C GLU A 91 11.79 1.47 -3.43
N GLU A 92 11.07 1.89 -4.44
CA GLU A 92 10.99 3.31 -4.81
C GLU A 92 10.26 4.13 -3.74
N PHE A 93 9.26 3.55 -3.08
CA PHE A 93 8.57 4.20 -1.97
C PHE A 93 9.49 4.39 -0.77
N CYS A 94 10.31 3.38 -0.42
CA CYS A 94 11.30 3.45 0.64
C CYS A 94 12.40 4.49 0.37
N LYS A 95 12.84 4.64 -0.88
CA LYS A 95 13.82 5.68 -1.25
C LYS A 95 13.29 7.10 -1.02
N ARG A 96 11.97 7.29 -1.10
CA ARG A 96 11.33 8.59 -0.88
C ARG A 96 11.03 8.88 0.59
N ASN A 97 10.96 7.84 1.43
CA ASN A 97 10.43 7.93 2.78
C ASN A 97 11.39 7.24 3.78
N GLN A 98 11.67 7.89 4.90
CA GLN A 98 12.65 7.39 5.87
C GLN A 98 12.10 6.31 6.81
N LYS A 99 10.82 6.38 7.14
CA LYS A 99 10.16 5.44 8.05
C LYS A 99 8.81 5.05 7.50
N ILE A 100 8.57 3.76 7.38
CA ILE A 100 7.34 3.21 6.84
C ILE A 100 6.74 2.23 7.83
N VAL A 101 5.43 2.33 8.01
CA VAL A 101 4.62 1.39 8.78
C VAL A 101 3.65 0.72 7.81
N LEU A 102 3.57 -0.58 7.85
CA LEU A 102 2.67 -1.40 7.03
C LEU A 102 2.01 -2.45 7.92
N GLU A 103 0.70 -2.59 7.81
CA GLU A 103 -0.04 -3.69 8.43
C GLU A 103 -0.07 -4.91 7.52
N ILE A 104 0.13 -6.10 8.13
CA ILE A 104 0.03 -7.38 7.44
C ILE A 104 -0.94 -8.26 8.20
N ASP A 105 -1.88 -8.86 7.49
CA ASP A 105 -2.78 -9.86 8.05
C ASP A 105 -2.02 -11.09 8.57
N PRO A 106 -2.52 -11.73 9.64
CA PRO A 106 -2.04 -13.04 10.04
C PRO A 106 -2.11 -14.02 8.85
N PRO A 107 -1.09 -14.87 8.63
CA PRO A 107 -1.04 -15.79 7.51
C PRO A 107 -1.98 -17.00 7.74
N ILE A 108 -3.27 -16.78 7.56
CA ILE A 108 -4.31 -17.79 7.79
C ILE A 108 -4.86 -18.39 6.48
N ASP A 109 -4.58 -17.77 5.34
CA ASP A 109 -4.95 -18.23 4.01
C ASP A 109 -3.81 -18.01 3.00
N ASP A 110 -3.94 -18.58 1.81
CA ASP A 110 -2.90 -18.51 0.77
C ASP A 110 -2.56 -17.08 0.35
N ILE A 111 -3.51 -16.16 0.43
CA ILE A 111 -3.32 -14.75 0.05
C ILE A 111 -2.52 -14.03 1.14
N SER A 112 -2.89 -14.19 2.39
CA SER A 112 -2.19 -13.59 3.52
C SER A 112 -0.79 -14.19 3.71
N ILE A 113 -0.61 -15.50 3.44
CA ILE A 113 0.70 -16.15 3.39
C ILE A 113 1.60 -15.53 2.33
N ARG A 114 1.09 -15.31 1.11
CA ARG A 114 1.85 -14.65 0.02
C ARG A 114 2.18 -13.20 0.35
N ARG A 115 1.24 -12.46 0.93
CA ARG A 115 1.46 -11.07 1.39
C ARG A 115 2.54 -11.02 2.45
N LYS A 116 2.51 -11.95 3.42
CA LYS A 116 3.55 -12.05 4.45
C LYS A 116 4.91 -12.42 3.88
N ALA A 117 4.99 -13.39 2.98
CA ALA A 117 6.24 -13.77 2.32
C ALA A 117 6.82 -12.58 1.54
N PHE A 118 5.99 -11.90 0.76
CA PHE A 118 6.39 -10.70 0.03
C PHE A 118 6.99 -9.61 0.94
N THR A 119 6.36 -9.33 2.07
CA THR A 119 6.85 -8.32 3.02
C THR A 119 8.03 -8.83 3.85
N SER A 120 8.13 -10.14 4.11
CA SER A 120 9.27 -10.73 4.85
C SER A 120 10.56 -10.71 4.04
N ASP A 121 10.49 -10.95 2.74
CA ASP A 121 11.64 -10.86 1.84
C ASP A 121 12.16 -9.42 1.76
N TRP A 122 11.27 -8.46 1.93
CA TRP A 122 11.59 -7.03 1.97
C TRP A 122 12.17 -6.56 3.30
N ALA A 123 11.70 -7.13 4.40
CA ALA A 123 12.14 -6.80 5.75
C ALA A 123 13.64 -7.10 5.99
N PHE A 124 14.27 -7.90 5.14
CA PHE A 124 15.67 -8.28 5.30
C PHE A 124 16.66 -7.38 4.57
N THR A 125 16.23 -6.42 3.75
CA THR A 125 17.18 -5.76 2.84
C THR A 125 17.40 -4.27 3.01
N THR A 126 16.54 -3.46 3.57
CA THR A 126 16.86 -2.02 3.70
C THR A 126 15.73 -1.16 4.22
N THR A 127 15.22 -1.17 5.42
CA THR A 127 14.35 -0.04 5.80
C THR A 127 13.73 -0.18 7.18
N ASP A 128 13.46 0.90 7.88
CA ASP A 128 12.63 0.88 9.09
C ASP A 128 11.16 0.64 8.70
N ILE A 129 10.81 -0.61 8.39
CA ILE A 129 9.43 -1.04 8.21
C ILE A 129 8.96 -1.60 9.54
N ILE A 130 7.98 -0.95 10.14
CA ILE A 130 7.27 -1.50 11.31
C ILE A 130 6.08 -2.28 10.77
N ILE A 131 6.15 -3.61 10.87
CA ILE A 131 5.05 -4.48 10.47
C ILE A 131 4.12 -4.63 11.67
N PHE A 132 2.89 -4.16 11.53
CA PHE A 132 1.82 -4.34 12.49
C PHE A 132 1.00 -5.58 12.11
N ILE A 133 0.88 -6.55 13.01
CA ILE A 133 -0.02 -7.70 12.85
C ILE A 133 -1.16 -7.52 13.87
N PRO A 134 -2.40 -7.23 13.48
CA PRO A 134 -3.54 -7.21 14.39
C PRO A 134 -4.13 -8.63 14.58
N PRO A 135 -4.86 -8.97 15.63
CA PRO A 135 -4.81 -8.51 17.02
C PRO A 135 -4.37 -9.58 18.06
N ILE A 136 -3.62 -10.64 17.74
CA ILE A 136 -3.36 -11.73 18.72
C ILE A 136 -1.99 -11.65 19.38
N LYS A 137 -1.00 -11.05 18.78
CA LYS A 137 0.26 -10.61 19.45
C LYS A 137 0.91 -9.52 18.60
N ARG A 138 1.08 -8.34 19.17
CA ARG A 138 1.89 -7.27 18.59
C ARG A 138 3.36 -7.71 18.54
N VAL A 139 3.83 -8.10 17.39
CA VAL A 139 5.27 -8.21 17.13
C VAL A 139 5.65 -6.97 16.35
N VAL A 140 6.12 -5.96 17.05
CA VAL A 140 6.74 -4.79 16.43
C VAL A 140 8.16 -5.21 16.06
N ARG A 141 8.43 -5.44 14.79
CA ARG A 141 9.80 -5.54 14.29
C ARG A 141 10.15 -4.19 13.66
N ARG A 142 11.08 -3.50 14.30
CA ARG A 142 11.67 -2.29 13.76
C ARG A 142 12.76 -2.72 12.78
N ILE A 143 12.62 -2.31 11.54
CA ILE A 143 13.60 -2.58 10.49
C ILE A 143 14.14 -1.23 10.06
N SER A 144 15.46 -1.02 10.23
CA SER A 144 16.11 0.23 9.85
C SER A 144 16.51 0.20 8.39
N CYS A 145 16.20 1.28 7.67
CA CYS A 145 16.69 1.52 6.31
C CYS A 145 18.19 1.79 6.29
#